data_a71f0cd9405ece24e0ee17aac32e7019
#
_entry.id   a71f0cd9405ece24e0ee17aac32e7019
#
_cell.length_a   1.000
_cell.length_b   1.000
_cell.length_c   1.000
_cell.angle_alpha   90.00
_cell.angle_beta   90.00
_cell.angle_gamma   90.00
#
_symmetry.space_group_name_H-M   'P 1'
#
loop_
_entity.id
_entity.type
_entity.pdbx_description
1 polymer ?
#
loop_
_entity_poly.entity_id
_entity_poly.type
_entity_poly.pdbx_seq_one_letter_code
_entity_poly.pdbx_strand_id
1 'polypeptide(L)'
;MSADKVLVLNATGKVGRNVCRALLEAGSDVYGTTRSSNSPLTSQGVKPVVCNYTIRAELDRAFKETGAKKVFVITDYFRAAKSSADVEFRQGRDAIDAAKAAGVDHLIFMSVADAECFDKHTKHLKAKVELEKYLRQSGVPFSILRPCAFFENLDDAANWNPLKKGAVRFLTLQDCKYCATYDIGRAAAIQFKNREEWLGKSLDVIGWQGDLNQVAAALSKVSGVPVKAGLAMPIFLRRLFLKDLHHMFLYYEVQKGPRGTPEAFRTILPDALSAEDWFRFHARYADGTPIAA
;
A
#
# COMPACT_ATOMS: atom_id res chain seq x y z
N MET A 1 -7.10 -28.07 -10.03
CA MET A 1 -5.83 -27.31 -10.18
C MET A 1 -5.37 -26.96 -8.78
N SER A 2 -4.07 -27.09 -8.47
CA SER A 2 -3.54 -26.67 -7.18
C SER A 2 -3.64 -25.14 -7.06
N ALA A 3 -3.93 -24.63 -5.85
CA ALA A 3 -3.98 -23.20 -5.60
C ALA A 3 -2.61 -22.54 -5.91
N ASP A 4 -2.64 -21.35 -6.49
CA ASP A 4 -1.43 -20.57 -6.78
C ASP A 4 -0.70 -20.20 -5.50
N LYS A 5 0.57 -20.57 -5.39
CA LYS A 5 1.44 -20.18 -4.28
C LYS A 5 1.91 -18.74 -4.47
N VAL A 6 1.56 -17.87 -3.55
CA VAL A 6 1.93 -16.45 -3.58
C VAL A 6 2.76 -16.11 -2.35
N LEU A 7 3.96 -15.56 -2.56
CA LEU A 7 4.79 -15.00 -1.48
C LEU A 7 4.52 -13.50 -1.35
N VAL A 8 4.15 -13.05 -0.14
CA VAL A 8 3.94 -11.63 0.16
C VAL A 8 5.08 -11.15 1.04
N LEU A 9 5.87 -10.19 0.54
CA LEU A 9 6.92 -9.55 1.33
C LEU A 9 6.30 -8.52 2.28
N ASN A 10 6.89 -8.33 3.47
CA ASN A 10 6.37 -7.43 4.52
C ASN A 10 4.89 -7.74 4.88
N ALA A 11 4.54 -9.02 4.97
CA ALA A 11 3.15 -9.48 5.16
C ALA A 11 2.51 -9.01 6.48
N THR A 12 3.32 -8.70 7.50
CA THR A 12 2.83 -8.17 8.79
C THR A 12 2.59 -6.66 8.78
N GLY A 13 2.99 -5.97 7.71
CA GLY A 13 2.76 -4.54 7.53
C GLY A 13 1.30 -4.21 7.20
N LYS A 14 0.95 -2.91 7.25
CA LYS A 14 -0.42 -2.41 7.01
C LYS A 14 -0.99 -2.87 5.65
N VAL A 15 -0.23 -2.70 4.58
CA VAL A 15 -0.62 -3.16 3.23
C VAL A 15 -0.50 -4.68 3.13
N GLY A 16 0.63 -5.26 3.56
CA GLY A 16 0.88 -6.70 3.41
C GLY A 16 -0.21 -7.58 4.01
N ARG A 17 -0.75 -7.24 5.18
CA ARG A 17 -1.88 -7.97 5.80
C ARG A 17 -3.13 -7.96 4.94
N ASN A 18 -3.48 -6.81 4.37
CA ASN A 18 -4.65 -6.69 3.52
C ASN A 18 -4.46 -7.37 2.15
N VAL A 19 -3.23 -7.35 1.61
CA VAL A 19 -2.89 -8.14 0.42
C VAL A 19 -3.02 -9.64 0.71
N CYS A 20 -2.47 -10.12 1.82
CA CYS A 20 -2.63 -11.52 2.22
C CYS A 20 -4.10 -11.92 2.34
N ARG A 21 -4.91 -11.08 3.01
CA ARG A 21 -6.35 -11.30 3.17
C ARG A 21 -7.05 -11.44 1.82
N ALA A 22 -6.87 -10.48 0.92
CA ALA A 22 -7.52 -10.49 -0.38
C ALA A 22 -7.08 -11.68 -1.26
N LEU A 23 -5.82 -12.08 -1.17
CA LEU A 23 -5.31 -13.26 -1.89
C LEU A 23 -5.89 -14.58 -1.36
N LEU A 24 -6.05 -14.70 -0.03
CA LEU A 24 -6.73 -15.85 0.59
C LEU A 24 -8.19 -15.94 0.16
N GLU A 25 -8.92 -14.81 0.19
CA GLU A 25 -10.31 -14.72 -0.26
C GLU A 25 -10.45 -15.07 -1.76
N ALA A 26 -9.41 -14.81 -2.57
CA ALA A 26 -9.33 -15.21 -3.96
C ALA A 26 -8.89 -16.68 -4.18
N GLY A 27 -8.68 -17.46 -3.10
CA GLY A 27 -8.34 -18.88 -3.15
C GLY A 27 -6.86 -19.18 -3.38
N SER A 28 -5.96 -18.23 -3.17
CA SER A 28 -4.52 -18.43 -3.28
C SER A 28 -3.95 -19.14 -2.05
N ASP A 29 -2.86 -19.87 -2.22
CA ASP A 29 -2.02 -20.44 -1.14
C ASP A 29 -0.98 -19.39 -0.74
N VAL A 30 -1.23 -18.65 0.36
CA VAL A 30 -0.49 -17.43 0.71
C VAL A 30 0.59 -17.71 1.73
N TYR A 31 1.81 -17.35 1.39
CA TYR A 31 3.00 -17.32 2.24
C TYR A 31 3.35 -15.86 2.56
N GLY A 32 3.58 -15.56 3.83
CA GLY A 32 3.88 -14.19 4.27
C GLY A 32 5.21 -14.09 4.99
N THR A 33 6.11 -13.18 4.56
CA THR A 33 7.36 -12.96 5.27
C THR A 33 7.13 -12.26 6.61
N THR A 34 7.79 -12.75 7.65
CA THR A 34 7.79 -12.21 9.01
C THR A 34 9.16 -12.35 9.64
N ARG A 35 9.50 -11.47 10.59
CA ARG A 35 10.76 -11.57 11.34
C ARG A 35 10.66 -12.47 12.58
N SER A 36 9.46 -12.92 12.92
CA SER A 36 9.21 -13.74 14.11
C SER A 36 8.51 -15.04 13.74
N SER A 37 8.93 -16.13 14.37
CA SER A 37 8.26 -17.42 14.27
C SER A 37 6.85 -17.42 14.90
N ASN A 38 6.68 -16.63 15.96
CA ASN A 38 5.35 -16.37 16.56
C ASN A 38 4.68 -15.19 15.88
N SER A 39 4.10 -15.44 14.72
CA SER A 39 3.50 -14.39 13.90
C SER A 39 1.96 -14.47 13.91
N PRO A 40 1.26 -13.32 13.97
CA PRO A 40 -0.21 -13.30 13.85
C PRO A 40 -0.72 -13.75 12.47
N LEU A 41 0.17 -13.96 11.50
CA LEU A 41 -0.19 -14.43 10.15
C LEU A 41 -0.88 -15.80 10.18
N THR A 42 -0.47 -16.69 11.07
CA THR A 42 -1.04 -18.06 11.17
C THR A 42 -2.52 -18.01 11.52
N SER A 43 -2.94 -17.16 12.47
CA SER A 43 -4.35 -17.02 12.83
C SER A 43 -5.21 -16.40 11.71
N GLN A 44 -4.56 -15.80 10.69
CA GLN A 44 -5.20 -15.23 9.51
C GLN A 44 -5.23 -16.21 8.32
N GLY A 45 -4.76 -17.44 8.48
CA GLY A 45 -4.69 -18.43 7.39
C GLY A 45 -3.47 -18.28 6.48
N VAL A 46 -2.56 -17.35 6.78
CA VAL A 46 -1.32 -17.13 6.03
C VAL A 46 -0.21 -18.04 6.57
N LYS A 47 0.53 -18.71 5.71
CA LYS A 47 1.69 -19.52 6.08
C LYS A 47 2.89 -18.61 6.37
N PRO A 48 3.34 -18.49 7.62
CA PRO A 48 4.45 -17.60 7.95
C PRO A 48 5.78 -18.16 7.42
N VAL A 49 6.59 -17.29 6.82
CA VAL A 49 7.96 -17.57 6.40
C VAL A 49 8.88 -16.65 7.19
N VAL A 50 9.69 -17.21 8.09
CA VAL A 50 10.65 -16.41 8.86
C VAL A 50 11.73 -15.91 7.93
N CYS A 51 11.63 -14.63 7.58
CA CYS A 51 12.49 -13.98 6.60
C CYS A 51 12.54 -12.47 6.86
N ASN A 52 13.72 -11.95 7.05
CA ASN A 52 13.96 -10.51 6.92
C ASN A 52 14.14 -10.20 5.42
N TYR A 53 13.06 -9.75 4.78
CA TYR A 53 13.02 -9.46 3.35
C TYR A 53 14.00 -8.37 2.89
N THR A 54 14.70 -7.70 3.81
CA THR A 54 15.77 -6.74 3.50
C THR A 54 17.14 -7.40 3.36
N ILE A 55 17.22 -8.72 3.54
CA ILE A 55 18.46 -9.51 3.46
C ILE A 55 18.32 -10.49 2.29
N ARG A 56 19.15 -10.34 1.27
CA ARG A 56 19.10 -11.13 0.03
C ARG A 56 19.13 -12.64 0.27
N ALA A 57 20.06 -13.13 1.08
CA ALA A 57 20.18 -14.56 1.36
C ALA A 57 18.92 -15.16 2.03
N GLU A 58 18.20 -14.36 2.84
CA GLU A 58 16.95 -14.80 3.45
C GLU A 58 15.80 -14.83 2.43
N LEU A 59 15.79 -13.91 1.47
CA LEU A 59 14.85 -13.95 0.35
C LEU A 59 15.08 -15.19 -0.53
N ASP A 60 16.33 -15.48 -0.90
CA ASP A 60 16.66 -16.65 -1.71
C ASP A 60 16.20 -17.95 -1.01
N ARG A 61 16.40 -18.03 0.33
CA ARG A 61 15.90 -19.15 1.14
C ARG A 61 14.36 -19.21 1.12
N ALA A 62 13.67 -18.06 1.33
CA ALA A 62 12.20 -18.01 1.37
C ALA A 62 11.57 -18.46 0.05
N PHE A 63 12.13 -18.06 -1.10
CA PHE A 63 11.69 -18.54 -2.40
C PHE A 63 11.90 -20.05 -2.56
N LYS A 64 13.05 -20.57 -2.12
CA LYS A 64 13.35 -22.01 -2.19
C LYS A 64 12.39 -22.82 -1.32
N GLU A 65 12.13 -22.38 -0.09
CA GLU A 65 11.25 -23.07 0.88
C GLU A 65 9.79 -23.09 0.41
N THR A 66 9.30 -21.99 -0.13
CA THR A 66 7.90 -21.89 -0.55
C THR A 66 7.64 -22.47 -1.93
N GLY A 67 8.62 -22.42 -2.80
CA GLY A 67 8.45 -22.71 -4.22
C GLY A 67 7.44 -21.78 -4.89
N ALA A 68 7.21 -20.57 -4.33
CA ALA A 68 6.25 -19.61 -4.86
C ALA A 68 6.68 -19.10 -6.23
N LYS A 69 5.77 -19.12 -7.19
CA LYS A 69 5.95 -18.59 -8.55
C LYS A 69 5.31 -17.21 -8.75
N LYS A 70 4.54 -16.76 -7.78
CA LYS A 70 3.95 -15.41 -7.71
C LYS A 70 4.46 -14.70 -6.47
N VAL A 71 4.82 -13.42 -6.60
CA VAL A 71 5.33 -12.64 -5.46
C VAL A 71 4.77 -11.22 -5.47
N PHE A 72 4.34 -10.75 -4.31
CA PHE A 72 3.98 -9.36 -4.07
C PHE A 72 5.13 -8.67 -3.34
N VAL A 73 5.74 -7.67 -3.98
CA VAL A 73 6.90 -6.93 -3.47
C VAL A 73 6.46 -5.55 -3.00
N ILE A 74 6.68 -5.30 -1.71
CA ILE A 74 6.49 -4.00 -1.08
C ILE A 74 7.75 -3.61 -0.32
N THR A 75 8.25 -2.40 -0.51
CA THR A 75 9.34 -1.81 0.25
C THR A 75 8.81 -0.80 1.27
N ASP A 76 9.60 -0.49 2.29
CA ASP A 76 9.22 0.39 3.40
C ASP A 76 10.34 1.41 3.65
N TYR A 77 10.13 2.62 3.13
CA TYR A 77 11.07 3.73 3.26
C TYR A 77 11.32 4.14 4.72
N PHE A 78 10.26 4.28 5.50
CA PHE A 78 10.38 4.89 6.83
C PHE A 78 11.00 3.95 7.87
N ARG A 79 10.63 2.68 7.87
CA ARG A 79 11.05 1.71 8.89
C ARG A 79 12.20 0.83 8.40
N ALA A 80 11.97 0.04 7.36
CA ALA A 80 12.96 -0.93 6.89
C ALA A 80 14.19 -0.25 6.27
N ALA A 81 13.99 0.84 5.51
CA ALA A 81 15.08 1.60 4.91
C ALA A 81 15.57 2.79 5.77
N LYS A 82 15.01 2.99 6.97
CA LYS A 82 15.41 4.06 7.91
C LYS A 82 15.44 5.44 7.26
N SER A 83 14.42 5.76 6.46
CA SER A 83 14.28 7.01 5.69
C SER A 83 15.41 7.29 4.70
N SER A 84 15.98 6.24 4.11
CA SER A 84 17.02 6.33 3.07
C SER A 84 16.51 5.74 1.75
N ALA A 85 16.43 6.57 0.71
CA ALA A 85 16.01 6.13 -0.63
C ALA A 85 17.00 5.11 -1.23
N ASP A 86 18.30 5.28 -0.99
CA ASP A 86 19.33 4.38 -1.50
C ASP A 86 19.28 3.00 -0.81
N VAL A 87 18.92 2.96 0.48
CA VAL A 87 18.70 1.71 1.20
C VAL A 87 17.44 1.02 0.71
N GLU A 88 16.34 1.76 0.55
CA GLU A 88 15.08 1.22 0.00
C GLU A 88 15.29 0.67 -1.41
N PHE A 89 16.01 1.40 -2.27
CA PHE A 89 16.34 0.94 -3.62
C PHE A 89 17.11 -0.39 -3.60
N ARG A 90 18.17 -0.50 -2.78
CA ARG A 90 18.93 -1.75 -2.65
C ARG A 90 18.04 -2.92 -2.20
N GLN A 91 17.22 -2.72 -1.18
CA GLN A 91 16.30 -3.74 -0.67
C GLN A 91 15.30 -4.20 -1.74
N GLY A 92 14.72 -3.25 -2.49
CA GLY A 92 13.78 -3.57 -3.56
C GLY A 92 14.46 -4.28 -4.74
N ARG A 93 15.67 -3.84 -5.12
CA ARG A 93 16.49 -4.50 -6.14
C ARG A 93 16.80 -5.95 -5.74
N ASP A 94 17.24 -6.15 -4.51
CA ASP A 94 17.58 -7.50 -4.02
C ASP A 94 16.34 -8.43 -4.01
N ALA A 95 15.14 -7.88 -3.76
CA ALA A 95 13.89 -8.65 -3.87
C ALA A 95 13.57 -9.02 -5.33
N ILE A 96 13.75 -8.10 -6.28
CA ILE A 96 13.56 -8.35 -7.72
C ILE A 96 14.57 -9.41 -8.21
N ASP A 97 15.82 -9.28 -7.82
CA ASP A 97 16.88 -10.23 -8.22
C ASP A 97 16.67 -11.62 -7.61
N ALA A 98 16.18 -11.72 -6.37
CA ALA A 98 15.82 -13.00 -5.75
C ALA A 98 14.63 -13.64 -6.48
N ALA A 99 13.62 -12.87 -6.85
CA ALA A 99 12.49 -13.33 -7.64
C ALA A 99 12.94 -13.86 -9.01
N LYS A 100 13.85 -13.13 -9.68
CA LYS A 100 14.45 -13.57 -10.95
C LYS A 100 15.18 -14.91 -10.80
N ALA A 101 16.06 -15.03 -9.81
CA ALA A 101 16.83 -16.23 -9.55
C ALA A 101 15.93 -17.44 -9.23
N ALA A 102 14.76 -17.21 -8.58
CA ALA A 102 13.76 -18.24 -8.29
C ALA A 102 12.89 -18.63 -9.50
N GLY A 103 13.03 -17.93 -10.63
CA GLY A 103 12.20 -18.11 -11.81
C GLY A 103 10.73 -17.86 -11.52
N VAL A 104 10.44 -16.69 -10.91
CA VAL A 104 9.08 -16.25 -10.62
C VAL A 104 8.34 -15.96 -11.93
N ASP A 105 7.09 -16.42 -12.02
CA ASP A 105 6.26 -16.24 -13.22
C ASP A 105 5.55 -14.87 -13.24
N HIS A 106 5.27 -14.29 -12.06
CA HIS A 106 4.65 -12.98 -11.94
C HIS A 106 5.05 -12.28 -10.65
N LEU A 107 5.75 -11.16 -10.78
CA LEU A 107 6.06 -10.24 -9.69
C LEU A 107 5.14 -9.02 -9.76
N ILE A 108 4.37 -8.75 -8.70
CA ILE A 108 3.65 -7.48 -8.55
C ILE A 108 4.46 -6.57 -7.65
N PHE A 109 4.87 -5.42 -8.18
CA PHE A 109 5.57 -4.39 -7.40
C PHE A 109 4.61 -3.29 -6.97
N MET A 110 4.57 -2.99 -5.67
CA MET A 110 3.82 -1.84 -5.17
C MET A 110 4.68 -0.57 -5.24
N SER A 111 4.34 0.29 -6.18
CA SER A 111 4.94 1.61 -6.38
C SER A 111 4.07 2.71 -5.77
N VAL A 112 3.89 3.82 -6.44
CA VAL A 112 3.06 4.97 -6.07
C VAL A 112 2.45 5.60 -7.33
N ALA A 113 1.24 6.13 -7.24
CA ALA A 113 0.59 6.84 -8.35
C ALA A 113 1.41 8.06 -8.78
N ASP A 114 1.53 8.26 -10.09
CA ASP A 114 2.35 9.30 -10.72
C ASP A 114 3.83 9.31 -10.28
N ALA A 115 4.42 8.13 -10.07
CA ALA A 115 5.80 7.99 -9.62
C ALA A 115 6.79 8.88 -10.40
N GLU A 116 6.56 9.03 -11.70
CA GLU A 116 7.40 9.84 -12.60
C GLU A 116 7.24 11.35 -12.43
N CYS A 117 6.18 11.82 -11.78
CA CYS A 117 5.88 13.26 -11.62
C CYS A 117 6.48 13.86 -10.35
N PHE A 118 6.95 13.04 -9.42
CA PHE A 118 7.54 13.53 -8.19
C PHE A 118 8.96 14.03 -8.40
N ASP A 119 9.20 15.22 -7.88
CA ASP A 119 10.48 15.90 -7.99
C ASP A 119 11.55 15.31 -7.06
N LYS A 120 12.78 15.80 -7.23
CA LYS A 120 13.94 15.42 -6.40
C LYS A 120 13.80 15.69 -4.90
N HIS A 121 12.80 16.49 -4.50
CA HIS A 121 12.58 16.86 -3.10
C HIS A 121 11.69 15.85 -2.37
N THR A 122 11.00 14.95 -3.10
CA THR A 122 10.15 13.91 -2.53
C THR A 122 10.93 12.61 -2.39
N LYS A 123 11.86 12.58 -1.44
CA LYS A 123 12.87 11.53 -1.29
C LYS A 123 12.27 10.13 -1.05
N HIS A 124 11.17 10.04 -0.29
CA HIS A 124 10.52 8.76 0.01
C HIS A 124 9.87 8.11 -1.22
N LEU A 125 9.70 8.84 -2.32
CA LEU A 125 9.17 8.29 -3.57
C LEU A 125 10.26 8.02 -4.61
N LYS A 126 11.46 8.60 -4.44
CA LYS A 126 12.59 8.42 -5.36
C LYS A 126 12.92 6.95 -5.60
N ALA A 127 13.00 6.16 -4.55
CA ALA A 127 13.33 4.73 -4.65
C ALA A 127 12.28 3.97 -5.46
N LYS A 128 11.00 4.34 -5.37
CA LYS A 128 9.92 3.71 -6.15
C LYS A 128 10.12 3.93 -7.66
N VAL A 129 10.44 5.18 -8.05
CA VAL A 129 10.71 5.53 -9.46
C VAL A 129 11.89 4.72 -10.02
N GLU A 130 12.99 4.65 -9.27
CA GLU A 130 14.18 3.92 -9.68
C GLU A 130 13.93 2.39 -9.70
N LEU A 131 13.15 1.86 -8.76
CA LEU A 131 12.77 0.45 -8.74
C LEU A 131 11.86 0.07 -9.91
N GLU A 132 10.91 0.94 -10.32
CA GLU A 132 10.14 0.68 -11.53
C GLU A 132 11.01 0.59 -12.78
N LYS A 133 11.99 1.50 -12.94
CA LYS A 133 12.95 1.46 -14.04
C LYS A 133 13.76 0.17 -14.03
N TYR A 134 14.27 -0.19 -12.85
CA TYR A 134 15.04 -1.42 -12.68
C TYR A 134 14.21 -2.66 -13.01
N LEU A 135 12.99 -2.75 -12.48
CA LEU A 135 12.08 -3.87 -12.72
C LEU A 135 11.77 -4.07 -14.21
N ARG A 136 11.52 -2.96 -14.94
CA ARG A 136 11.26 -3.00 -16.39
C ARG A 136 12.45 -3.54 -17.20
N GLN A 137 13.66 -3.40 -16.69
CA GLN A 137 14.88 -3.87 -17.33
C GLN A 137 15.35 -5.24 -16.81
N SER A 138 14.76 -5.74 -15.72
CA SER A 138 15.23 -6.95 -15.03
C SER A 138 15.01 -8.23 -15.80
N GLY A 139 14.03 -8.28 -16.71
CA GLY A 139 13.58 -9.48 -17.40
C GLY A 139 12.67 -10.39 -16.56
N VAL A 140 12.31 -10.00 -15.31
CA VAL A 140 11.29 -10.70 -14.52
C VAL A 140 9.91 -10.38 -15.11
N PRO A 141 9.01 -11.37 -15.29
CA PRO A 141 7.62 -11.09 -15.64
C PRO A 141 6.95 -10.30 -14.50
N PHE A 142 6.39 -9.12 -14.80
CA PHE A 142 5.92 -8.21 -13.76
C PHE A 142 4.64 -7.47 -14.12
N SER A 143 3.98 -6.95 -13.09
CA SER A 143 3.05 -5.81 -13.18
C SER A 143 3.29 -4.86 -11.99
N ILE A 144 2.70 -3.66 -12.05
CA ILE A 144 2.92 -2.62 -11.06
C ILE A 144 1.57 -2.11 -10.56
N LEU A 145 1.40 -2.05 -9.24
CA LEU A 145 0.31 -1.33 -8.60
C LEU A 145 0.82 0.02 -8.08
N ARG A 146 0.12 1.09 -8.44
CA ARG A 146 0.47 2.46 -8.10
C ARG A 146 -0.64 3.08 -7.24
N PRO A 147 -0.65 2.83 -5.92
CA PRO A 147 -1.63 3.42 -5.03
C PRO A 147 -1.39 4.92 -4.81
N CYS A 148 -2.46 5.64 -4.48
CA CYS A 148 -2.45 7.00 -3.97
C CYS A 148 -2.37 7.02 -2.42
N ALA A 149 -2.86 8.09 -1.76
CA ALA A 149 -2.88 8.12 -0.30
C ALA A 149 -3.80 7.04 0.27
N PHE A 150 -3.40 6.42 1.39
CA PHE A 150 -4.20 5.37 2.03
C PHE A 150 -5.23 5.97 2.97
N PHE A 151 -6.46 5.45 2.95
CA PHE A 151 -7.45 5.75 3.97
C PHE A 151 -6.96 5.40 5.38
N GLU A 152 -6.17 4.35 5.52
CA GLU A 152 -5.55 3.91 6.77
C GLU A 152 -4.58 4.93 7.40
N ASN A 153 -4.27 6.03 6.70
CA ASN A 153 -3.56 7.16 7.28
C ASN A 153 -4.49 8.08 8.11
N LEU A 154 -5.81 7.91 8.00
CA LEU A 154 -6.81 8.65 8.77
C LEU A 154 -7.04 8.08 10.17
N ASP A 155 -6.73 6.79 10.40
CA ASP A 155 -6.88 6.09 11.69
C ASP A 155 -5.58 5.47 12.22
N ASP A 156 -4.44 6.04 11.87
CA ASP A 156 -3.12 5.49 12.19
C ASP A 156 -2.67 5.82 13.62
N ALA A 157 -3.43 5.33 14.60
CA ALA A 157 -3.18 5.55 16.02
C ALA A 157 -1.79 5.06 16.47
N ALA A 158 -1.29 3.98 15.87
CA ALA A 158 0.00 3.39 16.22
C ALA A 158 1.21 4.24 15.80
N ASN A 159 1.04 5.16 14.86
CA ASN A 159 2.16 5.95 14.34
C ASN A 159 2.00 7.46 14.59
N TRP A 160 0.88 8.08 14.17
CA TRP A 160 0.82 9.54 14.22
C TRP A 160 -0.59 10.15 14.18
N ASN A 161 -1.62 9.41 13.79
CA ASN A 161 -2.94 9.97 13.51
C ASN A 161 -4.08 9.13 14.11
N PRO A 162 -4.32 9.22 15.43
CA PRO A 162 -5.43 8.53 16.05
C PRO A 162 -6.77 9.13 15.62
N LEU A 163 -7.67 8.30 15.09
CA LEU A 163 -9.03 8.73 14.78
C LEU A 163 -9.83 8.90 16.08
N LYS A 164 -10.45 10.06 16.23
CA LYS A 164 -11.22 10.42 17.43
C LYS A 164 -12.70 10.65 17.08
N LYS A 165 -13.59 10.35 18.03
CA LYS A 165 -15.01 10.69 17.89
C LYS A 165 -15.18 12.19 17.63
N GLY A 166 -15.98 12.56 16.62
CA GLY A 166 -16.29 13.96 16.29
C GLY A 166 -15.16 14.73 15.59
N ALA A 167 -14.03 14.09 15.23
CA ALA A 167 -12.94 14.77 14.52
C ALA A 167 -12.19 13.83 13.59
N VAL A 168 -11.88 14.31 12.37
CA VAL A 168 -10.91 13.67 11.46
C VAL A 168 -9.80 14.68 11.13
N ARG A 169 -8.56 14.21 11.13
CA ARG A 169 -7.39 15.05 10.89
C ARG A 169 -6.51 14.45 9.81
N PHE A 170 -5.89 15.33 8.99
CA PHE A 170 -4.92 14.93 7.99
C PHE A 170 -3.86 16.01 7.78
N LEU A 171 -2.86 15.76 6.94
CA LEU A 171 -1.77 16.70 6.68
C LEU A 171 -2.14 17.80 5.67
N THR A 172 -3.26 17.67 4.97
CA THR A 172 -3.85 18.71 4.10
C THR A 172 -5.37 18.74 4.26
N LEU A 173 -5.98 19.88 3.98
CA LEU A 173 -7.44 20.04 3.87
C LEU A 173 -7.92 19.94 2.43
N GLN A 174 -7.01 20.01 1.47
CA GLN A 174 -7.29 20.06 0.05
C GLN A 174 -7.75 18.71 -0.50
N ASP A 175 -8.24 18.74 -1.72
CA ASP A 175 -8.65 17.55 -2.46
C ASP A 175 -7.51 16.54 -2.55
N CYS A 176 -7.80 15.31 -2.17
CA CYS A 176 -6.86 14.21 -2.19
C CYS A 176 -7.51 12.96 -2.80
N LYS A 177 -6.70 12.14 -3.43
CA LYS A 177 -7.10 10.81 -3.89
C LYS A 177 -6.70 9.77 -2.87
N TYR A 178 -7.64 8.87 -2.57
CA TYR A 178 -7.48 7.84 -1.55
C TYR A 178 -7.75 6.45 -2.11
N CYS A 179 -7.10 5.46 -1.54
CA CYS A 179 -7.43 4.06 -1.71
C CYS A 179 -7.38 3.31 -0.37
N ALA A 180 -8.15 2.24 -0.25
CA ALA A 180 -8.01 1.31 0.86
C ALA A 180 -6.84 0.34 0.58
N THR A 181 -6.06 0.01 1.60
CA THR A 181 -4.99 -1.01 1.44
C THR A 181 -5.58 -2.39 1.12
N TYR A 182 -6.83 -2.64 1.47
CA TYR A 182 -7.57 -3.83 1.08
C TYR A 182 -7.81 -3.89 -0.44
N ASP A 183 -8.13 -2.76 -1.08
CA ASP A 183 -8.33 -2.71 -2.54
C ASP A 183 -7.01 -2.90 -3.31
N ILE A 184 -5.87 -2.53 -2.72
CA ILE A 184 -4.56 -2.90 -3.28
C ILE A 184 -4.42 -4.42 -3.35
N GLY A 185 -4.83 -5.12 -2.29
CA GLY A 185 -4.83 -6.60 -2.26
C GLY A 185 -5.78 -7.21 -3.28
N ARG A 186 -6.99 -6.67 -3.44
CA ARG A 186 -7.97 -7.12 -4.43
C ARG A 186 -7.46 -6.92 -5.86
N ALA A 187 -6.85 -5.76 -6.12
CA ALA A 187 -6.21 -5.48 -7.41
C ALA A 187 -5.04 -6.44 -7.68
N ALA A 188 -4.24 -6.78 -6.66
CA ALA A 188 -3.17 -7.77 -6.78
C ALA A 188 -3.73 -9.16 -7.12
N ALA A 189 -4.83 -9.57 -6.47
CA ALA A 189 -5.49 -10.84 -6.76
C ALA A 189 -6.01 -10.90 -8.21
N ILE A 190 -6.61 -9.80 -8.72
CA ILE A 190 -7.04 -9.70 -10.12
C ILE A 190 -5.85 -9.82 -11.07
N GLN A 191 -4.74 -9.12 -10.80
CA GLN A 191 -3.54 -9.19 -11.65
C GLN A 191 -2.90 -10.57 -11.65
N PHE A 192 -2.82 -11.26 -10.50
CA PHE A 192 -2.31 -12.62 -10.43
C PHE A 192 -3.20 -13.62 -11.15
N LYS A 193 -4.52 -13.45 -11.11
CA LYS A 193 -5.49 -14.31 -11.81
C LYS A 193 -5.44 -14.10 -13.32
N ASN A 194 -5.34 -12.85 -13.76
CA ASN A 194 -5.37 -12.47 -15.17
C ASN A 194 -3.97 -12.09 -15.67
N ARG A 195 -2.97 -12.90 -15.31
CA ARG A 195 -1.55 -12.65 -15.55
C ARG A 195 -1.24 -12.10 -16.95
N GLU A 196 -1.69 -12.77 -18.00
CA GLU A 196 -1.37 -12.42 -19.38
C GLU A 196 -1.86 -11.01 -19.77
N GLU A 197 -2.97 -10.59 -19.20
CA GLU A 197 -3.51 -9.24 -19.40
C GLU A 197 -2.63 -8.17 -18.75
N TRP A 198 -2.00 -8.49 -17.60
CA TRP A 198 -1.32 -7.50 -16.75
C TRP A 198 0.20 -7.44 -16.93
N LEU A 199 0.83 -8.41 -17.57
CA LEU A 199 2.29 -8.40 -17.75
C LEU A 199 2.77 -7.10 -18.42
N GLY A 200 3.79 -6.47 -17.80
CA GLY A 200 4.40 -5.22 -18.24
C GLY A 200 3.58 -3.95 -17.97
N LYS A 201 2.35 -4.08 -17.46
CA LYS A 201 1.43 -2.96 -17.22
C LYS A 201 1.51 -2.42 -15.81
N SER A 202 1.05 -1.18 -15.65
CA SER A 202 0.86 -0.51 -14.38
C SER A 202 -0.61 -0.14 -14.19
N LEU A 203 -1.10 -0.19 -12.94
CA LEU A 203 -2.46 0.19 -12.58
C LEU A 203 -2.41 1.20 -11.44
N ASP A 204 -3.00 2.38 -11.64
CA ASP A 204 -3.24 3.33 -10.58
C ASP A 204 -4.41 2.85 -9.70
N VAL A 205 -4.16 2.69 -8.39
CA VAL A 205 -5.18 2.25 -7.43
C VAL A 205 -5.75 3.48 -6.73
N ILE A 206 -6.89 3.97 -7.23
CA ILE A 206 -7.55 5.18 -6.75
C ILE A 206 -9.02 4.86 -6.51
N GLY A 207 -9.37 4.58 -5.25
CA GLY A 207 -10.74 4.18 -4.87
C GLY A 207 -11.71 5.35 -4.77
N TRP A 208 -11.23 6.52 -4.31
CA TRP A 208 -12.05 7.68 -4.03
C TRP A 208 -11.26 8.99 -4.11
N GLN A 209 -11.97 10.12 -4.31
CA GLN A 209 -11.39 11.46 -4.32
C GLN A 209 -12.29 12.43 -3.55
N GLY A 210 -11.69 13.31 -2.77
CA GLY A 210 -12.38 14.39 -2.07
C GLY A 210 -11.48 15.13 -1.09
N ASP A 211 -11.96 16.29 -0.64
CA ASP A 211 -11.30 17.08 0.38
C ASP A 211 -11.56 16.55 1.81
N LEU A 212 -10.88 17.11 2.80
CA LEU A 212 -11.01 16.61 4.17
C LEU A 212 -12.40 16.89 4.78
N ASN A 213 -13.17 17.89 4.28
CA ASN A 213 -14.54 18.12 4.72
C ASN A 213 -15.46 17.02 4.19
N GLN A 214 -15.25 16.57 2.96
CA GLN A 214 -15.99 15.44 2.39
C GLN A 214 -15.66 14.13 3.12
N VAL A 215 -14.40 13.93 3.54
CA VAL A 215 -14.00 12.81 4.45
C VAL A 215 -14.74 12.93 5.78
N ALA A 216 -14.81 14.13 6.38
CA ALA A 216 -15.53 14.36 7.64
C ALA A 216 -17.04 14.10 7.49
N ALA A 217 -17.64 14.49 6.37
CA ALA A 217 -19.04 14.23 6.06
C ALA A 217 -19.31 12.71 5.95
N ALA A 218 -18.44 11.96 5.26
CA ALA A 218 -18.52 10.50 5.19
C ALA A 218 -18.45 9.85 6.58
N LEU A 219 -17.50 10.29 7.41
CA LEU A 219 -17.38 9.80 8.79
C LEU A 219 -18.60 10.17 9.64
N SER A 220 -19.14 11.40 9.52
CA SER A 220 -20.37 11.83 10.20
C SER A 220 -21.55 10.92 9.86
N LYS A 221 -21.72 10.62 8.58
CA LYS A 221 -22.81 9.75 8.09
C LYS A 221 -22.73 8.34 8.65
N VAL A 222 -21.52 7.78 8.73
CA VAL A 222 -21.29 6.41 9.23
C VAL A 222 -21.40 6.34 10.75
N SER A 223 -20.85 7.32 11.46
CA SER A 223 -20.81 7.32 12.94
C SER A 223 -22.06 7.86 13.60
N GLY A 224 -22.94 8.54 12.85
CA GLY A 224 -24.14 9.19 13.41
C GLY A 224 -23.86 10.43 14.26
N VAL A 225 -22.60 10.90 14.33
CA VAL A 225 -22.23 12.09 15.11
C VAL A 225 -21.60 13.16 14.22
N PRO A 226 -21.78 14.48 14.51
CA PRO A 226 -21.10 15.53 13.78
C PRO A 226 -19.58 15.41 13.87
N VAL A 227 -18.89 15.46 12.73
CA VAL A 227 -17.43 15.35 12.65
C VAL A 227 -16.84 16.62 12.06
N LYS A 228 -15.77 17.12 12.69
CA LYS A 228 -15.02 18.29 12.21
C LYS A 228 -13.74 17.86 11.50
N ALA A 229 -13.49 18.40 10.32
CA ALA A 229 -12.21 18.29 9.63
C ALA A 229 -11.17 19.23 10.26
N GLY A 230 -9.92 18.82 10.30
CA GLY A 230 -8.84 19.66 10.80
C GLY A 230 -7.45 19.20 10.35
N LEU A 231 -6.49 20.11 10.33
CA LEU A 231 -5.10 19.74 10.12
C LEU A 231 -4.55 18.94 11.30
N ALA A 232 -3.81 17.88 11.02
CA ALA A 232 -3.08 17.12 12.04
C ALA A 232 -1.95 17.95 12.66
N MET A 233 -1.39 18.91 11.89
CA MET A 233 -0.43 19.92 12.34
C MET A 233 -0.52 21.19 11.46
N PRO A 234 -0.14 22.36 11.97
CA PRO A 234 -0.02 23.57 11.17
C PRO A 234 0.93 23.40 9.99
N ILE A 235 0.61 24.00 8.84
CA ILE A 235 1.38 23.85 7.59
C ILE A 235 2.86 24.28 7.77
N PHE A 236 3.14 25.32 8.55
CA PHE A 236 4.50 25.76 8.80
C PHE A 236 5.32 24.72 9.58
N LEU A 237 4.71 23.95 10.49
CA LEU A 237 5.36 22.84 11.20
C LEU A 237 5.58 21.65 10.25
N ARG A 238 4.62 21.36 9.36
CA ARG A 238 4.81 20.36 8.29
C ARG A 238 6.03 20.72 7.43
N ARG A 239 6.17 22.00 7.04
CA ARG A 239 7.33 22.50 6.28
C ARG A 239 8.65 22.35 7.04
N LEU A 240 8.65 22.58 8.36
CA LEU A 240 9.86 22.56 9.19
C LEU A 240 10.30 21.12 9.48
N PHE A 241 9.38 20.27 9.94
CA PHE A 241 9.70 18.93 10.48
C PHE A 241 9.47 17.79 9.50
N LEU A 242 8.59 17.94 8.52
CA LEU A 242 8.21 16.91 7.56
C LEU A 242 8.47 17.37 6.11
N LYS A 243 9.66 17.89 5.84
CA LYS A 243 10.03 18.51 4.55
C LYS A 243 9.68 17.63 3.35
N ASP A 244 9.98 16.36 3.41
CA ASP A 244 9.73 15.38 2.35
C ASP A 244 8.23 15.22 2.08
N LEU A 245 7.44 14.99 3.14
CA LEU A 245 5.97 14.93 3.05
C LEU A 245 5.37 16.29 2.65
N HIS A 246 5.96 17.40 3.09
CA HIS A 246 5.51 18.73 2.69
C HIS A 246 5.59 18.90 1.16
N HIS A 247 6.70 18.50 0.52
CA HIS A 247 6.84 18.57 -0.94
C HIS A 247 5.84 17.65 -1.65
N MET A 248 5.59 16.45 -1.13
CA MET A 248 4.54 15.58 -1.66
C MET A 248 3.16 16.25 -1.60
N PHE A 249 2.79 16.83 -0.44
CA PHE A 249 1.49 17.51 -0.31
C PHE A 249 1.39 18.78 -1.14
N LEU A 250 2.47 19.51 -1.39
CA LEU A 250 2.47 20.61 -2.36
C LEU A 250 2.09 20.13 -3.77
N TYR A 251 2.57 18.96 -4.19
CA TYR A 251 2.15 18.35 -5.45
C TYR A 251 0.63 18.12 -5.48
N TYR A 252 0.06 17.56 -4.43
CA TYR A 252 -1.40 17.39 -4.32
C TYR A 252 -2.16 18.71 -4.30
N GLU A 253 -1.66 19.70 -3.57
CA GLU A 253 -2.32 21.02 -3.39
C GLU A 253 -2.27 21.86 -4.67
N VAL A 254 -1.18 21.79 -5.45
CA VAL A 254 -0.98 22.60 -6.66
C VAL A 254 -1.47 21.88 -7.93
N GLN A 255 -1.19 20.59 -8.06
CA GLN A 255 -1.47 19.81 -9.28
C GLN A 255 -2.72 18.89 -9.13
N LYS A 256 -3.48 19.02 -8.06
CA LYS A 256 -4.66 18.20 -7.75
C LYS A 256 -4.40 16.70 -7.67
N GLY A 257 -3.18 16.33 -7.31
CA GLY A 257 -2.75 14.95 -7.09
C GLY A 257 -2.54 14.13 -8.37
N PRO A 258 -2.49 12.79 -8.24
CA PRO A 258 -2.26 11.87 -9.35
C PRO A 258 -3.27 12.03 -10.49
N ARG A 259 -2.82 11.75 -11.73
CA ARG A 259 -3.67 11.85 -12.94
C ARG A 259 -4.75 10.78 -13.02
N GLY A 260 -4.49 9.58 -12.48
CA GLY A 260 -5.48 8.51 -12.40
C GLY A 260 -6.77 8.95 -11.70
N THR A 261 -7.89 8.28 -11.99
CA THR A 261 -9.20 8.61 -11.41
C THR A 261 -9.89 7.40 -10.76
N PRO A 262 -10.82 7.62 -9.81
CA PRO A 262 -11.63 6.54 -9.24
C PRO A 262 -12.44 5.79 -10.30
N GLU A 263 -12.96 6.48 -11.32
CA GLU A 263 -13.75 5.89 -12.41
C GLU A 263 -12.91 4.91 -13.22
N ALA A 264 -11.66 5.28 -13.57
CA ALA A 264 -10.75 4.40 -14.28
C ALA A 264 -10.42 3.15 -13.45
N PHE A 265 -10.17 3.29 -12.14
CA PHE A 265 -9.92 2.14 -11.28
C PHE A 265 -11.15 1.25 -11.12
N ARG A 266 -12.36 1.82 -11.07
CA ARG A 266 -13.61 1.06 -10.98
C ARG A 266 -13.94 0.25 -12.23
N THR A 267 -13.32 0.49 -13.37
CA THR A 267 -13.43 -0.42 -14.52
C THR A 267 -12.81 -1.79 -14.23
N ILE A 268 -11.82 -1.82 -13.32
CA ILE A 268 -11.11 -3.04 -12.90
C ILE A 268 -11.70 -3.61 -11.60
N LEU A 269 -12.06 -2.73 -10.66
CA LEU A 269 -12.64 -3.06 -9.36
C LEU A 269 -13.91 -2.23 -9.13
N PRO A 270 -15.08 -2.65 -9.66
CA PRO A 270 -16.31 -1.87 -9.65
C PRO A 270 -16.79 -1.44 -8.26
N ASP A 271 -16.53 -2.27 -7.26
CA ASP A 271 -16.86 -2.07 -5.85
C ASP A 271 -15.66 -1.59 -5.01
N ALA A 272 -14.72 -0.85 -5.63
CA ALA A 272 -13.64 -0.18 -4.91
C ALA A 272 -14.22 0.73 -3.81
N LEU A 273 -13.63 0.65 -2.61
CA LEU A 273 -14.16 1.28 -1.41
C LEU A 273 -14.22 2.80 -1.53
N SER A 274 -15.38 3.36 -1.23
CA SER A 274 -15.54 4.79 -0.96
C SER A 274 -15.05 5.13 0.46
N ALA A 275 -15.00 6.44 0.79
CA ALA A 275 -14.71 6.86 2.16
C ALA A 275 -15.74 6.32 3.16
N GLU A 276 -17.05 6.32 2.79
CA GLU A 276 -18.12 5.77 3.65
C GLU A 276 -17.92 4.27 3.89
N ASP A 277 -17.65 3.50 2.82
CA ASP A 277 -17.45 2.04 2.92
C ASP A 277 -16.22 1.72 3.79
N TRP A 278 -15.12 2.48 3.59
CA TRP A 278 -13.93 2.28 4.38
C TRP A 278 -14.18 2.58 5.87
N PHE A 279 -14.85 3.68 6.21
CA PHE A 279 -15.20 3.98 7.60
C PHE A 279 -16.13 2.92 8.20
N ARG A 280 -17.07 2.41 7.44
CA ARG A 280 -18.04 1.42 7.90
C ARG A 280 -17.42 0.06 8.21
N PHE A 281 -16.52 -0.39 7.35
CA PHE A 281 -16.07 -1.80 7.39
C PHE A 281 -14.63 -1.99 7.86
N HIS A 282 -13.79 -0.95 7.77
CA HIS A 282 -12.35 -1.11 7.99
C HIS A 282 -11.78 -0.19 9.06
N ALA A 283 -12.26 1.04 9.19
CA ALA A 283 -11.74 2.01 10.15
C ALA A 283 -12.15 1.72 11.60
N ARG A 284 -11.30 2.20 12.51
CA ARG A 284 -11.54 2.11 13.95
C ARG A 284 -11.16 3.41 14.64
N TYR A 285 -11.83 3.70 15.76
CA TYR A 285 -11.34 4.75 16.65
C TYR A 285 -10.05 4.36 17.35
N ALA A 286 -9.36 5.33 17.95
CA ALA A 286 -8.08 5.11 18.63
C ALA A 286 -8.15 4.09 19.79
N ASP A 287 -9.32 3.90 20.37
CA ASP A 287 -9.60 2.89 21.41
C ASP A 287 -9.92 1.50 20.84
N GLY A 288 -9.86 1.32 19.51
CA GLY A 288 -10.13 0.08 18.82
C GLY A 288 -11.60 -0.19 18.53
N THR A 289 -12.53 0.69 18.96
CA THR A 289 -13.97 0.50 18.69
C THR A 289 -14.31 0.73 17.22
N PRO A 290 -15.26 -0.06 16.65
CA PRO A 290 -15.75 0.19 15.30
C PRO A 290 -16.38 1.59 15.15
N ILE A 291 -16.35 2.14 13.92
CA ILE A 291 -16.99 3.43 13.64
C ILE A 291 -18.51 3.28 13.57
N ALA A 292 -19.00 2.30 12.84
CA ALA A 292 -20.40 1.94 12.81
C ALA A 292 -20.71 0.99 13.98
N ALA A 293 -21.77 1.30 14.71
CA ALA A 293 -22.27 0.43 15.77
C ALA A 293 -22.99 -0.81 15.20
#